data_c3cdeb51d484850570bfe9bcb8691db0
#
_entry.id   c3cdeb51d484850570bfe9bcb8691db0
#
_cell.length_a   1.000
_cell.length_b   1.000
_cell.length_c   1.000
_cell.angle_alpha   90.00
_cell.angle_beta   90.00
_cell.angle_gamma   90.00
#
_symmetry.space_group_name_H-M   'P 1'
#
loop_
_entity.id
_entity.type
_entity.pdbx_description
1 polymer ?
#
loop_
_entity_poly.entity_id
_entity_poly.type
_entity_poly.pdbx_seq_one_letter_code
_entity_poly.pdbx_strand_id
1 'polypeptide(L)'
;MPFIKILFAVALGVLSTAGAANADVVVSSKIDTEGGVLGNIILAVLDAHGIPTTSRIQLGGTPVMRKAILAGQIDLYPEYTGNAAYFFNKADEPIWKNDQQAYEAAKELDYENNKIVWLTPAPANNTWGIAVRKDFAKANDLVTFSDFARFIGTGGDVKLAASSEFVNSAAALPAFEKAYDFKLKPDQLITLSGGDTAATIAAAARQTNGVNAAMIYGTDGGIAPSDLVVLKDDKGVQPVYQPAPIIREAVLKQHPQIAEILKPVFLKLDLETLQKLNGDVQVGGEPAKAVATEFLKKNGFLK
;
A
#
# COMPACT_ATOMS: atom_id res chain seq x y z
N MET A 1 -31.84 -41.47 -72.20
CA MET A 1 -31.65 -41.68 -70.74
C MET A 1 -30.33 -41.02 -70.38
N PRO A 2 -30.28 -39.86 -69.67
CA PRO A 2 -29.05 -39.25 -69.29
C PRO A 2 -28.70 -39.68 -67.84
N PHE A 3 -27.45 -40.07 -67.66
CA PHE A 3 -26.85 -40.39 -66.34
C PHE A 3 -26.54 -39.12 -65.58
N ILE A 4 -27.15 -39.00 -64.38
CA ILE A 4 -26.85 -37.93 -63.39
C ILE A 4 -25.64 -38.38 -62.63
N LYS A 5 -24.52 -37.63 -62.69
CA LYS A 5 -23.36 -37.77 -61.81
C LYS A 5 -23.59 -36.90 -60.58
N ILE A 6 -23.75 -37.55 -59.39
CA ILE A 6 -23.81 -36.88 -58.16
C ILE A 6 -22.37 -36.68 -57.65
N LEU A 7 -21.93 -35.39 -57.55
CA LEU A 7 -20.68 -35.00 -56.89
C LEU A 7 -20.95 -34.88 -55.37
N PHE A 8 -20.31 -35.74 -54.58
CA PHE A 8 -20.21 -35.55 -53.14
C PHE A 8 -19.09 -34.55 -52.84
N ALA A 9 -19.45 -33.34 -52.41
CA ALA A 9 -18.50 -32.38 -51.84
C ALA A 9 -18.29 -32.69 -50.34
N VAL A 10 -17.11 -33.20 -49.98
CA VAL A 10 -16.68 -33.37 -48.62
C VAL A 10 -16.20 -31.99 -48.12
N ALA A 11 -17.01 -31.32 -47.29
CA ALA A 11 -16.60 -30.12 -46.59
C ALA A 11 -15.71 -30.51 -45.39
N LEU A 12 -14.41 -30.30 -45.53
CA LEU A 12 -13.46 -30.38 -44.39
C LEU A 12 -13.70 -29.17 -43.47
N GLY A 13 -14.40 -29.38 -42.35
CA GLY A 13 -14.56 -28.38 -41.30
C GLY A 13 -13.24 -28.20 -40.56
N VAL A 14 -12.55 -27.09 -40.79
CA VAL A 14 -11.43 -26.65 -39.98
C VAL A 14 -12.01 -26.18 -38.62
N LEU A 15 -11.94 -27.01 -37.59
CA LEU A 15 -12.16 -26.56 -36.21
C LEU A 15 -11.00 -25.62 -35.84
N SER A 16 -11.21 -24.33 -36.00
CA SER A 16 -10.37 -23.31 -35.38
C SER A 16 -10.59 -23.40 -33.85
N THR A 17 -9.67 -24.04 -33.14
CA THR A 17 -9.58 -23.85 -31.67
C THR A 17 -9.17 -22.41 -31.43
N ALA A 18 -10.17 -21.53 -31.28
CA ALA A 18 -9.93 -20.22 -30.70
C ALA A 18 -9.44 -20.47 -29.27
N GLY A 19 -8.13 -20.45 -29.09
CA GLY A 19 -7.55 -20.38 -27.75
C GLY A 19 -8.19 -19.17 -27.07
N ALA A 20 -8.83 -19.38 -25.92
CA ALA A 20 -9.32 -18.28 -25.11
C ALA A 20 -8.12 -17.39 -24.82
N ALA A 21 -8.05 -16.22 -25.47
CA ALA A 21 -7.09 -15.20 -25.09
C ALA A 21 -7.41 -14.85 -23.64
N ASN A 22 -6.50 -15.21 -22.73
CA ASN A 22 -6.62 -14.78 -21.35
C ASN A 22 -6.63 -13.25 -21.36
N ALA A 23 -7.64 -12.66 -20.74
CA ALA A 23 -7.68 -11.21 -20.58
C ALA A 23 -6.48 -10.76 -19.71
N ASP A 24 -5.93 -9.59 -20.05
CA ASP A 24 -4.85 -8.99 -19.26
C ASP A 24 -5.25 -8.86 -17.79
N VAL A 25 -4.31 -9.15 -16.90
CA VAL A 25 -4.49 -8.90 -15.46
C VAL A 25 -4.38 -7.39 -15.21
N VAL A 26 -5.47 -6.77 -14.75
CA VAL A 26 -5.48 -5.34 -14.43
C VAL A 26 -4.83 -5.11 -13.07
N VAL A 27 -3.58 -4.64 -13.09
CA VAL A 27 -2.78 -4.34 -11.90
C VAL A 27 -2.92 -2.87 -11.55
N SER A 28 -3.19 -2.59 -10.28
CA SER A 28 -3.33 -1.23 -9.76
C SER A 28 -2.50 -1.01 -8.50
N SER A 29 -2.54 0.20 -7.95
CA SER A 29 -1.93 0.53 -6.66
C SER A 29 -2.55 1.76 -6.03
N LYS A 30 -2.28 1.96 -4.73
CA LYS A 30 -2.61 3.20 -4.03
C LYS A 30 -1.81 4.37 -4.59
N ILE A 31 -2.28 5.59 -4.30
CA ILE A 31 -1.75 6.83 -4.86
C ILE A 31 -0.39 7.25 -4.27
N ASP A 32 -0.05 6.70 -3.09
CA ASP A 32 1.20 7.02 -2.39
C ASP A 32 2.45 6.46 -3.10
N THR A 33 3.63 6.89 -2.63
CA THR A 33 4.92 6.48 -3.18
C THR A 33 5.11 4.96 -3.15
N GLU A 34 4.84 4.32 -2.00
CA GLU A 34 5.01 2.87 -1.85
C GLU A 34 4.05 2.10 -2.76
N GLY A 35 2.80 2.57 -2.87
CA GLY A 35 1.83 2.03 -3.82
C GLY A 35 2.38 2.06 -5.24
N GLY A 36 2.99 3.16 -5.65
CA GLY A 36 3.66 3.29 -6.95
C GLY A 36 4.80 2.29 -7.15
N VAL A 37 5.66 2.10 -6.14
CA VAL A 37 6.78 1.15 -6.18
C VAL A 37 6.27 -0.29 -6.25
N LEU A 38 5.42 -0.70 -5.31
CA LEU A 38 4.89 -2.06 -5.23
C LEU A 38 4.07 -2.46 -6.45
N GLY A 39 3.25 -1.54 -6.97
CA GLY A 39 2.47 -1.79 -8.17
C GLY A 39 3.36 -2.00 -9.41
N ASN A 40 4.43 -1.22 -9.56
CA ASN A 40 5.40 -1.41 -10.65
C ASN A 40 6.23 -2.69 -10.48
N ILE A 41 6.55 -3.10 -9.24
CA ILE A 41 7.18 -4.40 -8.96
C ILE A 41 6.28 -5.53 -9.47
N ILE A 42 5.00 -5.52 -9.13
CA ILE A 42 4.02 -6.53 -9.58
C ILE A 42 3.94 -6.56 -11.11
N LEU A 43 3.75 -5.41 -11.75
CA LEU A 43 3.69 -5.32 -13.21
C LEU A 43 4.93 -5.93 -13.87
N ALA A 44 6.10 -5.46 -13.48
CA ALA A 44 7.34 -5.85 -14.14
C ALA A 44 7.65 -7.35 -13.98
N VAL A 45 7.37 -7.93 -12.81
CA VAL A 45 7.66 -9.35 -12.58
C VAL A 45 6.63 -10.25 -13.28
N LEU A 46 5.36 -9.86 -13.35
CA LEU A 46 4.33 -10.62 -14.08
C LEU A 46 4.59 -10.60 -15.59
N ASP A 47 4.90 -9.42 -16.13
CA ASP A 47 5.26 -9.28 -17.56
C ASP A 47 6.49 -10.14 -17.92
N ALA A 48 7.52 -10.16 -17.06
CA ALA A 48 8.71 -10.99 -17.26
C ALA A 48 8.43 -12.50 -17.27
N HIS A 49 7.32 -12.92 -16.65
CA HIS A 49 6.85 -14.31 -16.64
C HIS A 49 5.78 -14.59 -17.70
N GLY A 50 5.57 -13.67 -18.64
CA GLY A 50 4.64 -13.84 -19.77
C GLY A 50 3.16 -13.77 -19.38
N ILE A 51 2.84 -13.16 -18.24
CA ILE A 51 1.46 -12.88 -17.85
C ILE A 51 1.13 -11.48 -18.36
N PRO A 52 0.25 -11.32 -19.34
CA PRO A 52 -0.09 -10.00 -19.89
C PRO A 52 -0.80 -9.16 -18.83
N THR A 53 -0.35 -7.90 -18.66
CA THR A 53 -0.89 -6.98 -17.65
C THR A 53 -1.37 -5.67 -18.27
N THR A 54 -2.43 -5.10 -17.66
CA THR A 54 -2.86 -3.73 -17.91
C THR A 54 -2.62 -2.89 -16.66
N SER A 55 -1.89 -1.78 -16.81
CA SER A 55 -1.51 -0.91 -15.70
C SER A 55 -2.59 0.13 -15.38
N ARG A 56 -2.95 0.22 -14.09
CA ARG A 56 -3.74 1.30 -13.48
C ARG A 56 -3.10 1.76 -12.17
N ILE A 57 -1.79 2.02 -12.20
CA ILE A 57 -1.00 2.37 -11.02
C ILE A 57 -1.42 3.75 -10.48
N GLN A 58 -1.40 3.88 -9.15
CA GLN A 58 -1.73 5.11 -8.41
C GLN A 58 -3.16 5.62 -8.67
N LEU A 59 -4.13 4.70 -8.68
CA LEU A 59 -5.54 5.00 -8.97
C LEU A 59 -6.22 5.85 -7.90
N GLY A 60 -5.85 5.68 -6.62
CA GLY A 60 -6.44 6.43 -5.51
C GLY A 60 -6.09 5.86 -4.14
N GLY A 61 -6.66 6.45 -3.09
CA GLY A 61 -6.51 5.96 -1.71
C GLY A 61 -7.31 4.68 -1.44
N THR A 62 -7.19 4.16 -0.20
CA THR A 62 -7.80 2.89 0.24
C THR A 62 -9.28 2.72 -0.15
N PRO A 63 -10.19 3.71 0.04
CA PRO A 63 -11.60 3.54 -0.31
C PRO A 63 -11.82 3.37 -1.82
N VAL A 64 -11.03 4.04 -2.66
CA VAL A 64 -11.11 3.95 -4.12
C VAL A 64 -10.64 2.58 -4.59
N MET A 65 -9.48 2.13 -4.08
CA MET A 65 -8.90 0.83 -4.41
C MET A 65 -9.82 -0.32 -4.01
N ARG A 66 -10.36 -0.27 -2.79
CA ARG A 66 -11.29 -1.28 -2.29
C ARG A 66 -12.54 -1.40 -3.16
N LYS A 67 -13.15 -0.27 -3.49
CA LYS A 67 -14.31 -0.22 -4.38
C LYS A 67 -14.00 -0.77 -5.78
N ALA A 68 -12.84 -0.44 -6.33
CA ALA A 68 -12.44 -0.86 -7.67
C ALA A 68 -12.24 -2.38 -7.77
N ILE A 69 -11.59 -3.03 -6.80
CA ILE A 69 -11.37 -4.48 -6.84
C ILE A 69 -12.68 -5.24 -6.61
N LEU A 70 -13.54 -4.79 -5.70
CA LEU A 70 -14.84 -5.40 -5.45
C LEU A 70 -15.78 -5.28 -6.67
N ALA A 71 -15.67 -4.19 -7.43
CA ALA A 71 -16.41 -3.99 -8.67
C ALA A 71 -15.78 -4.70 -9.89
N GLY A 72 -14.64 -5.38 -9.75
CA GLY A 72 -13.92 -6.03 -10.85
C GLY A 72 -13.33 -5.05 -11.87
N GLN A 73 -13.11 -3.80 -11.49
CA GLN A 73 -12.47 -2.79 -12.33
C GLN A 73 -10.95 -2.93 -12.34
N ILE A 74 -10.40 -3.55 -11.30
CA ILE A 74 -9.01 -3.99 -11.17
C ILE A 74 -9.00 -5.41 -10.65
N ASP A 75 -7.91 -6.15 -10.89
CA ASP A 75 -7.79 -7.56 -10.56
C ASP A 75 -6.82 -7.83 -9.41
N LEU A 76 -5.78 -7.02 -9.29
CA LEU A 76 -4.66 -7.22 -8.38
C LEU A 76 -4.08 -5.87 -7.94
N TYR A 77 -3.85 -5.71 -6.64
CA TYR A 77 -3.09 -4.57 -6.11
C TYR A 77 -2.47 -4.90 -4.74
N PRO A 78 -1.43 -4.16 -4.30
CA PRO A 78 -0.90 -4.29 -2.94
C PRO A 78 -1.82 -3.60 -1.94
N GLU A 79 -2.38 -4.36 -0.99
CA GLU A 79 -3.17 -3.87 0.13
C GLU A 79 -2.41 -4.15 1.44
N TYR A 80 -2.87 -3.62 2.56
CA TYR A 80 -2.23 -3.71 3.87
C TYR A 80 -3.12 -4.41 4.87
N THR A 81 -2.57 -5.36 5.62
CA THR A 81 -3.34 -6.24 6.53
C THR A 81 -4.23 -5.48 7.51
N GLY A 82 -3.73 -4.39 8.09
CA GLY A 82 -4.46 -3.57 9.06
C GLY A 82 -5.72 -2.91 8.50
N ASN A 83 -5.81 -2.69 7.18
CA ASN A 83 -7.02 -2.13 6.58
C ASN A 83 -8.21 -3.09 6.65
N ALA A 84 -7.97 -4.41 6.70
CA ALA A 84 -9.04 -5.39 6.85
C ALA A 84 -9.82 -5.21 8.16
N ALA A 85 -9.16 -4.76 9.24
CA ALA A 85 -9.82 -4.40 10.49
C ALA A 85 -11.00 -3.44 10.28
N TYR A 86 -10.81 -2.47 9.41
CA TYR A 86 -11.81 -1.44 9.08
C TYR A 86 -12.77 -1.88 7.99
N PHE A 87 -12.33 -2.68 7.00
CA PHE A 87 -13.23 -3.21 5.97
C PHE A 87 -14.33 -4.09 6.56
N PHE A 88 -14.04 -4.77 7.66
CA PHE A 88 -14.95 -5.71 8.32
C PHE A 88 -15.49 -5.21 9.67
N ASN A 89 -15.27 -3.95 10.04
CA ASN A 89 -15.70 -3.34 11.29
C ASN A 89 -15.21 -4.10 12.55
N LYS A 90 -13.96 -4.56 12.53
CA LYS A 90 -13.32 -5.36 13.59
C LYS A 90 -12.09 -4.68 14.21
N ALA A 91 -11.97 -3.36 14.07
CA ALA A 91 -10.78 -2.60 14.46
C ALA A 91 -10.45 -2.69 15.98
N ASP A 92 -11.42 -2.99 16.81
CA ASP A 92 -11.23 -3.13 18.27
C ASP A 92 -10.65 -4.50 18.68
N GLU A 93 -10.55 -5.47 17.76
CA GLU A 93 -10.02 -6.79 18.07
C GLU A 93 -8.48 -6.75 18.16
N PRO A 94 -7.87 -7.33 19.23
CA PRO A 94 -6.42 -7.27 19.45
C PRO A 94 -5.58 -8.02 18.41
N ILE A 95 -6.19 -8.92 17.63
CA ILE A 95 -5.52 -9.70 16.59
C ILE A 95 -4.81 -8.82 15.55
N TRP A 96 -5.33 -7.62 15.30
CA TRP A 96 -4.76 -6.67 14.31
C TRP A 96 -3.42 -6.08 14.73
N LYS A 97 -3.00 -6.27 15.98
CA LYS A 97 -1.70 -5.81 16.52
C LYS A 97 -0.60 -6.88 16.44
N ASN A 98 -0.94 -8.07 15.94
CA ASN A 98 0.00 -9.14 15.67
C ASN A 98 0.00 -9.44 14.16
N ASP A 99 1.17 -9.46 13.55
CA ASP A 99 1.37 -9.60 12.10
C ASP A 99 0.75 -10.89 11.53
N GLN A 100 1.05 -12.04 12.15
CA GLN A 100 0.51 -13.32 11.71
C GLN A 100 -1.01 -13.39 11.85
N GLN A 101 -1.54 -12.97 13.01
CA GLN A 101 -2.98 -13.02 13.27
C GLN A 101 -3.75 -12.04 12.37
N ALA A 102 -3.21 -10.85 12.15
CA ALA A 102 -3.79 -9.85 11.27
C ALA A 102 -3.86 -10.35 9.81
N TYR A 103 -2.77 -10.98 9.33
CA TYR A 103 -2.75 -11.54 7.99
C TYR A 103 -3.76 -12.69 7.82
N GLU A 104 -3.79 -13.66 8.74
CA GLU A 104 -4.73 -14.78 8.63
C GLU A 104 -6.19 -14.30 8.72
N ALA A 105 -6.50 -13.35 9.61
CA ALA A 105 -7.83 -12.77 9.71
C ALA A 105 -8.22 -12.00 8.42
N ALA A 106 -7.32 -11.19 7.87
CA ALA A 106 -7.57 -10.48 6.61
C ALA A 106 -7.87 -11.44 5.46
N LYS A 107 -7.06 -12.50 5.34
CA LYS A 107 -7.17 -13.54 4.32
C LYS A 107 -8.50 -14.29 4.42
N GLU A 108 -8.87 -14.75 5.62
CA GLU A 108 -10.12 -15.48 5.85
C GLU A 108 -11.35 -14.61 5.57
N LEU A 109 -11.42 -13.44 6.22
CA LEU A 109 -12.57 -12.54 6.11
C LEU A 109 -12.79 -12.08 4.66
N ASP A 110 -11.75 -11.74 3.94
CA ASP A 110 -11.88 -11.23 2.57
C ASP A 110 -12.20 -12.34 1.57
N TYR A 111 -11.65 -13.52 1.78
CA TYR A 111 -12.03 -14.67 0.95
C TYR A 111 -13.48 -15.09 1.15
N GLU A 112 -13.94 -15.17 2.39
CA GLU A 112 -15.31 -15.58 2.70
C GLU A 112 -16.34 -14.60 2.15
N ASN A 113 -16.12 -13.30 2.38
CA ASN A 113 -17.09 -12.27 2.05
C ASN A 113 -17.03 -11.79 0.59
N ASN A 114 -15.83 -11.76 -0.02
CA ASN A 114 -15.61 -11.06 -1.28
C ASN A 114 -14.90 -11.90 -2.35
N LYS A 115 -14.44 -13.12 -2.04
CA LYS A 115 -13.62 -13.94 -2.93
C LYS A 115 -12.34 -13.21 -3.37
N ILE A 116 -11.76 -12.43 -2.48
CA ILE A 116 -10.45 -11.81 -2.62
C ILE A 116 -9.43 -12.67 -1.88
N VAL A 117 -8.36 -13.02 -2.58
CA VAL A 117 -7.27 -13.86 -2.04
C VAL A 117 -6.11 -12.96 -1.64
N TRP A 118 -5.69 -13.03 -0.39
CA TRP A 118 -4.49 -12.39 0.11
C TRP A 118 -3.30 -13.32 -0.13
N LEU A 119 -2.30 -12.86 -0.89
CA LEU A 119 -1.07 -13.59 -1.15
C LEU A 119 -0.04 -13.32 -0.04
N THR A 120 1.18 -13.87 -0.17
CA THR A 120 2.24 -13.73 0.84
C THR A 120 2.56 -12.27 1.13
N PRO A 121 2.49 -11.83 2.39
CA PRO A 121 2.82 -10.45 2.76
C PRO A 121 4.32 -10.21 2.79
N ALA A 122 4.70 -8.93 2.65
CA ALA A 122 6.05 -8.46 2.90
C ALA A 122 6.32 -8.38 4.42
N PRO A 123 7.53 -8.72 4.90
CA PRO A 123 7.88 -8.64 6.33
C PRO A 123 8.23 -7.20 6.74
N ALA A 124 7.29 -6.28 6.52
CA ALA A 124 7.42 -4.86 6.85
C ALA A 124 6.10 -4.33 7.43
N ASN A 125 6.17 -3.26 8.20
CA ASN A 125 5.00 -2.62 8.78
C ASN A 125 4.92 -1.16 8.31
N ASN A 126 4.02 -0.89 7.39
CA ASN A 126 3.71 0.46 6.89
C ASN A 126 2.62 1.11 7.74
N THR A 127 2.88 1.25 9.05
CA THR A 127 1.90 1.84 9.96
C THR A 127 1.89 3.36 9.86
N TRP A 128 0.73 3.97 10.09
CA TRP A 128 0.64 5.42 10.28
C TRP A 128 1.37 5.88 11.54
N GLY A 129 2.05 7.02 11.44
CA GLY A 129 2.72 7.65 12.55
C GLY A 129 2.83 9.16 12.38
N ILE A 130 3.44 9.77 13.39
CA ILE A 130 3.87 11.17 13.35
C ILE A 130 5.38 11.20 13.58
N ALA A 131 6.07 11.90 12.70
CA ALA A 131 7.46 12.28 12.92
C ALA A 131 7.54 13.78 13.22
N VAL A 132 8.48 14.14 14.05
CA VAL A 132 8.77 15.55 14.40
C VAL A 132 10.21 15.90 14.03
N ARG A 133 10.51 17.18 13.88
CA ARG A 133 11.88 17.62 13.65
C ARG A 133 12.77 17.19 14.84
N LYS A 134 13.96 16.74 14.53
CA LYS A 134 14.94 16.24 15.52
C LYS A 134 15.34 17.30 16.53
N ASP A 135 15.56 18.54 16.10
CA ASP A 135 15.85 19.66 16.98
C ASP A 135 14.65 20.00 17.90
N PHE A 136 13.43 19.98 17.35
CA PHE A 136 12.19 20.20 18.07
C PHE A 136 11.94 19.08 19.09
N ALA A 137 12.13 17.81 18.71
CA ALA A 137 12.03 16.66 19.61
C ALA A 137 12.98 16.78 20.81
N LYS A 138 14.26 17.14 20.53
CA LYS A 138 15.28 17.31 21.56
C LYS A 138 14.98 18.47 22.52
N ALA A 139 14.49 19.59 21.99
CA ALA A 139 14.19 20.79 22.77
C ALA A 139 12.99 20.60 23.73
N ASN A 140 12.09 19.65 23.42
CA ASN A 140 10.83 19.43 24.15
C ASN A 140 10.70 18.03 24.73
N ASP A 141 11.79 17.23 24.76
CA ASP A 141 11.83 15.85 25.27
C ASP A 141 10.74 14.96 24.67
N LEU A 142 10.56 15.01 23.33
CA LEU A 142 9.55 14.24 22.59
C LEU A 142 10.17 12.94 22.05
N VAL A 143 9.75 11.81 22.59
CA VAL A 143 10.17 10.46 22.17
C VAL A 143 8.97 9.61 21.80
N THR A 144 7.85 9.78 22.53
CA THR A 144 6.65 8.97 22.41
C THR A 144 5.43 9.82 22.07
N PHE A 145 4.33 9.16 21.64
CA PHE A 145 3.04 9.86 21.54
C PHE A 145 2.52 10.34 22.90
N SER A 146 2.86 9.66 24.02
CA SER A 146 2.55 10.15 25.37
C SER A 146 3.25 11.48 25.67
N ASP A 147 4.53 11.65 25.25
CA ASP A 147 5.24 12.90 25.39
C ASP A 147 4.64 14.01 24.53
N PHE A 148 4.26 13.67 23.31
CA PHE A 148 3.62 14.59 22.37
C PHE A 148 2.27 15.10 22.89
N ALA A 149 1.44 14.19 23.41
CA ALA A 149 0.16 14.54 24.04
C ALA A 149 0.35 15.46 25.25
N ARG A 150 1.32 15.14 26.13
CA ARG A 150 1.68 16.00 27.27
C ARG A 150 2.10 17.40 26.80
N PHE A 151 2.95 17.50 25.79
CA PHE A 151 3.40 18.76 25.22
C PHE A 151 2.25 19.61 24.69
N ILE A 152 1.33 19.03 23.94
CA ILE A 152 0.10 19.70 23.44
C ILE A 152 -0.75 20.17 24.61
N GLY A 153 -0.97 19.31 25.63
CA GLY A 153 -1.79 19.60 26.80
C GLY A 153 -1.27 20.77 27.65
N THR A 154 0.04 21.01 27.62
CA THR A 154 0.68 22.17 28.30
C THR A 154 0.73 23.43 27.44
N GLY A 155 0.09 23.43 26.27
CA GLY A 155 0.06 24.59 25.37
C GLY A 155 1.23 24.65 24.39
N GLY A 156 1.93 23.54 24.19
CA GLY A 156 3.03 23.45 23.23
C GLY A 156 2.60 23.77 21.81
N ASP A 157 3.44 24.48 21.08
CA ASP A 157 3.18 24.91 19.71
C ASP A 157 3.50 23.77 18.72
N VAL A 158 2.45 23.02 18.32
CA VAL A 158 2.52 21.96 17.32
C VAL A 158 1.79 22.40 16.07
N LYS A 159 2.41 22.17 14.92
CA LYS A 159 1.77 22.30 13.61
C LYS A 159 2.07 21.07 12.76
N LEU A 160 1.05 20.24 12.52
CA LEU A 160 1.14 18.97 11.82
C LEU A 160 0.74 19.12 10.36
N ALA A 161 1.62 18.72 9.44
CA ALA A 161 1.25 18.47 8.04
C ALA A 161 0.79 17.03 7.88
N ALA A 162 -0.41 16.82 7.36
CA ALA A 162 -1.00 15.49 7.21
C ALA A 162 -1.90 15.40 5.98
N SER A 163 -2.14 14.17 5.49
CA SER A 163 -3.12 13.93 4.44
C SER A 163 -4.56 14.07 4.96
N SER A 164 -5.48 14.34 4.04
CA SER A 164 -6.90 14.36 4.36
C SER A 164 -7.39 13.00 4.91
N GLU A 165 -6.85 11.89 4.40
CA GLU A 165 -7.17 10.55 4.90
C GLU A 165 -6.71 10.39 6.35
N PHE A 166 -5.47 10.76 6.68
CA PHE A 166 -4.96 10.69 8.06
C PHE A 166 -5.78 11.51 9.05
N VAL A 167 -6.15 12.73 8.67
CA VAL A 167 -6.91 13.65 9.55
C VAL A 167 -8.32 13.14 9.83
N ASN A 168 -8.97 12.50 8.84
CA ASN A 168 -10.39 12.15 8.92
C ASN A 168 -10.68 10.67 9.15
N SER A 169 -9.71 9.77 8.94
CA SER A 169 -9.92 8.34 9.18
C SER A 169 -9.97 8.02 10.67
N ALA A 170 -11.01 7.31 11.09
CA ALA A 170 -11.12 6.82 12.47
C ALA A 170 -9.93 5.95 12.90
N ALA A 171 -9.19 5.40 11.93
CA ALA A 171 -8.02 4.55 12.11
C ALA A 171 -6.72 5.33 12.41
N ALA A 172 -6.66 6.62 12.09
CA ALA A 172 -5.44 7.41 12.08
C ALA A 172 -5.42 8.48 13.18
N LEU A 173 -5.33 9.77 12.84
CA LEU A 173 -5.25 10.84 13.84
C LEU A 173 -6.35 10.76 14.92
N PRO A 174 -7.63 10.53 14.61
CA PRO A 174 -8.66 10.37 15.63
C PRO A 174 -8.40 9.21 16.61
N ALA A 175 -7.80 8.12 16.16
CA ALA A 175 -7.43 7.01 17.06
C ALA A 175 -6.30 7.41 18.02
N PHE A 176 -5.28 8.10 17.54
CA PHE A 176 -4.20 8.65 18.37
C PHE A 176 -4.74 9.68 19.36
N GLU A 177 -5.55 10.64 18.91
CA GLU A 177 -6.15 11.66 19.75
C GLU A 177 -6.96 11.05 20.91
N LYS A 178 -7.79 10.05 20.60
CA LYS A 178 -8.59 9.32 21.61
C LYS A 178 -7.72 8.55 22.60
N ALA A 179 -6.72 7.82 22.12
CA ALA A 179 -5.92 6.93 22.97
C ALA A 179 -4.95 7.69 23.86
N TYR A 180 -4.40 8.81 23.37
CA TYR A 180 -3.42 9.62 24.08
C TYR A 180 -4.01 10.86 24.76
N ASP A 181 -5.33 11.06 24.65
CA ASP A 181 -6.07 12.16 25.28
C ASP A 181 -5.51 13.55 24.90
N PHE A 182 -5.37 13.78 23.60
CA PHE A 182 -5.05 15.10 23.06
C PHE A 182 -5.98 15.44 21.89
N LYS A 183 -6.02 16.72 21.51
CA LYS A 183 -6.75 17.16 20.33
C LYS A 183 -5.99 18.28 19.64
N LEU A 184 -5.73 18.13 18.33
CA LEU A 184 -5.20 19.21 17.50
C LEU A 184 -6.34 20.14 17.06
N LYS A 185 -6.08 21.43 17.14
CA LYS A 185 -7.00 22.47 16.66
C LYS A 185 -6.86 22.61 15.14
N PRO A 186 -7.86 23.16 14.44
CA PRO A 186 -7.79 23.37 12.99
C PRO A 186 -6.60 24.19 12.52
N ASP A 187 -6.16 25.18 13.31
CA ASP A 187 -4.99 26.02 13.02
C ASP A 187 -3.64 25.33 13.24
N GLN A 188 -3.65 24.18 13.94
CA GLN A 188 -2.50 23.29 14.13
C GLN A 188 -2.38 22.22 13.02
N LEU A 189 -3.28 22.22 12.05
CA LEU A 189 -3.32 21.23 10.95
C LEU A 189 -3.10 21.91 9.59
N ILE A 190 -2.13 21.41 8.83
CA ILE A 190 -1.99 21.67 7.40
C ILE A 190 -2.44 20.40 6.67
N THR A 191 -3.67 20.41 6.17
CA THR A 191 -4.24 19.23 5.49
C THR A 191 -3.96 19.28 4.00
N LEU A 192 -3.29 18.23 3.51
CA LEU A 192 -2.96 18.04 2.10
C LEU A 192 -3.96 17.08 1.46
N SER A 193 -4.36 17.36 0.22
CA SER A 193 -5.37 16.56 -0.51
C SER A 193 -4.87 15.18 -0.95
N GLY A 194 -3.56 14.98 -1.07
CA GLY A 194 -2.94 13.69 -1.43
C GLY A 194 -2.56 12.85 -0.22
N GLY A 195 -2.29 11.57 -0.45
CA GLY A 195 -1.77 10.63 0.56
C GLY A 195 -0.24 10.54 0.59
N ASP A 196 0.46 11.35 -0.20
CA ASP A 196 1.92 11.28 -0.33
C ASP A 196 2.61 11.98 0.84
N THR A 197 3.31 11.19 1.63
CA THR A 197 4.09 11.63 2.80
C THR A 197 5.37 12.37 2.44
N ALA A 198 5.85 12.30 1.20
CA ALA A 198 6.96 13.15 0.76
C ALA A 198 6.65 14.63 0.96
N ALA A 199 5.40 15.06 0.71
CA ALA A 199 4.97 16.42 0.91
C ALA A 199 4.88 16.81 2.41
N THR A 200 4.38 15.93 3.28
CA THR A 200 4.30 16.18 4.73
C THR A 200 5.67 16.22 5.38
N ILE A 201 6.56 15.30 5.01
CA ILE A 201 7.97 15.24 5.43
C ILE A 201 8.70 16.53 4.99
N ALA A 202 8.58 16.91 3.72
CA ALA A 202 9.21 18.12 3.22
C ALA A 202 8.68 19.39 3.92
N ALA A 203 7.38 19.45 4.23
CA ALA A 203 6.79 20.59 4.95
C ALA A 203 7.39 20.73 6.36
N ALA A 204 7.54 19.63 7.11
CA ALA A 204 8.15 19.63 8.43
C ALA A 204 9.65 19.93 8.37
N ALA A 205 10.39 19.30 7.46
CA ALA A 205 11.83 19.54 7.29
C ALA A 205 12.16 21.01 7.00
N ARG A 206 11.36 21.66 6.15
CA ARG A 206 11.53 23.05 5.74
C ARG A 206 10.80 24.05 6.63
N GLN A 207 10.08 23.61 7.63
CA GLN A 207 9.22 24.45 8.50
C GLN A 207 8.21 25.30 7.70
N THR A 208 7.71 24.77 6.60
CA THR A 208 6.78 25.49 5.73
C THR A 208 5.54 25.89 6.51
N ASN A 209 5.21 27.18 6.58
CA ASN A 209 4.12 27.74 7.38
C ASN A 209 4.17 27.37 8.87
N GLY A 210 5.36 27.15 9.42
CA GLY A 210 5.58 26.81 10.82
C GLY A 210 5.37 25.33 11.15
N VAL A 211 5.22 24.43 10.15
CA VAL A 211 5.09 22.98 10.36
C VAL A 211 6.33 22.44 11.07
N ASN A 212 6.14 21.70 12.17
CA ASN A 212 7.19 21.06 12.96
C ASN A 212 6.93 19.56 13.19
N ALA A 213 5.78 19.07 12.72
CA ALA A 213 5.39 17.67 12.75
C ALA A 213 4.83 17.22 11.38
N ALA A 214 5.06 15.98 11.01
CA ALA A 214 4.59 15.38 9.77
C ALA A 214 3.89 14.05 10.02
N MET A 215 2.75 13.82 9.38
CA MET A 215 2.25 12.47 9.16
C MET A 215 3.29 11.69 8.34
N ILE A 216 3.52 10.45 8.73
CA ILE A 216 4.43 9.52 8.05
C ILE A 216 3.82 8.12 7.98
N TYR A 217 4.38 7.29 7.10
CA TYR A 217 4.28 5.84 7.18
C TYR A 217 5.59 5.23 7.68
N GLY A 218 5.51 4.08 8.35
CA GLY A 218 6.69 3.42 8.91
C GLY A 218 7.76 3.07 7.88
N THR A 219 7.37 2.88 6.62
CA THR A 219 8.25 2.55 5.49
C THR A 219 8.76 3.76 4.70
N ASP A 220 8.49 4.99 5.15
CA ASP A 220 8.96 6.20 4.48
C ASP A 220 10.49 6.36 4.57
N GLY A 221 11.15 6.35 3.44
CA GLY A 221 12.60 6.55 3.36
C GLY A 221 13.06 7.99 3.51
N GLY A 222 12.13 8.95 3.43
CA GLY A 222 12.44 10.38 3.57
C GLY A 222 12.65 10.88 5.00
N ILE A 223 12.30 10.09 6.03
CA ILE A 223 12.28 10.52 7.43
C ILE A 223 13.69 10.89 7.93
N ALA A 224 14.61 9.94 7.92
CA ALA A 224 15.97 10.14 8.43
C ALA A 224 16.78 11.18 7.62
N PRO A 225 16.76 11.17 6.27
CA PRO A 225 17.42 12.19 5.47
C PRO A 225 16.88 13.62 5.67
N SER A 226 15.65 13.75 6.19
CA SER A 226 15.00 15.04 6.45
C SER A 226 15.17 15.54 7.89
N ASP A 227 16.07 14.95 8.68
CA ASP A 227 16.27 15.26 10.11
C ASP A 227 14.97 15.20 10.93
N LEU A 228 14.10 14.24 10.60
CA LEU A 228 12.92 13.90 11.39
C LEU A 228 13.18 12.67 12.25
N VAL A 229 12.43 12.56 13.36
CA VAL A 229 12.38 11.37 14.21
C VAL A 229 10.93 10.96 14.41
N VAL A 230 10.69 9.66 14.33
CA VAL A 230 9.35 9.08 14.52
C VAL A 230 9.01 9.03 16.00
N LEU A 231 7.82 9.50 16.37
CA LEU A 231 7.28 9.31 17.72
C LEU A 231 6.84 7.87 17.90
N LYS A 232 7.31 7.23 18.96
CA LYS A 232 6.92 5.86 19.29
C LYS A 232 5.46 5.79 19.75
N ASP A 233 4.68 4.91 19.15
CA ASP A 233 3.33 4.56 19.62
C ASP A 233 3.44 3.64 20.86
N ASP A 234 3.62 4.24 22.03
CA ASP A 234 3.87 3.54 23.31
C ASP A 234 2.62 2.88 23.91
N LYS A 235 1.42 3.20 23.40
CA LYS A 235 0.16 2.52 23.74
C LYS A 235 -0.27 1.49 22.68
N GLY A 236 0.47 1.36 21.58
CA GLY A 236 0.16 0.41 20.51
C GLY A 236 -1.22 0.64 19.89
N VAL A 237 -1.52 1.88 19.50
CA VAL A 237 -2.83 2.26 18.93
C VAL A 237 -3.04 1.66 17.56
N GLN A 238 -2.01 1.70 16.73
CA GLN A 238 -2.11 1.30 15.35
C GLN A 238 -2.10 -0.22 15.16
N PRO A 239 -2.92 -0.74 14.22
CA PRO A 239 -2.76 -2.09 13.70
C PRO A 239 -1.41 -2.28 13.00
N VAL A 240 -1.06 -3.53 12.73
CA VAL A 240 0.06 -3.88 11.84
C VAL A 240 -0.42 -3.79 10.39
N TYR A 241 0.34 -3.09 9.55
CA TYR A 241 0.06 -2.88 8.13
C TYR A 241 1.13 -3.54 7.27
N GLN A 242 1.09 -4.87 7.12
CA GLN A 242 1.97 -5.57 6.19
C GLN A 242 1.45 -5.44 4.77
N PRO A 243 2.27 -4.96 3.81
CA PRO A 243 1.88 -4.95 2.40
C PRO A 243 1.74 -6.37 1.86
N ALA A 244 0.62 -6.68 1.24
CA ALA A 244 0.38 -7.98 0.62
C ALA A 244 -0.34 -7.80 -0.73
N PRO A 245 0.04 -8.54 -1.79
CA PRO A 245 -0.77 -8.55 -3.01
C PRO A 245 -2.12 -9.17 -2.71
N ILE A 246 -3.20 -8.51 -3.09
CA ILE A 246 -4.55 -9.09 -3.06
C ILE A 246 -5.08 -9.22 -4.48
N ILE A 247 -5.72 -10.36 -4.76
CA ILE A 247 -6.17 -10.72 -6.11
C ILE A 247 -7.57 -11.32 -6.07
N ARG A 248 -8.37 -11.02 -7.08
CA ARG A 248 -9.68 -11.67 -7.27
C ARG A 248 -9.50 -13.17 -7.52
N GLU A 249 -10.25 -14.00 -6.79
CA GLU A 249 -10.17 -15.47 -6.91
C GLU A 249 -10.32 -15.95 -8.37
N ALA A 250 -11.25 -15.34 -9.11
CA ALA A 250 -11.50 -15.72 -10.50
C ALA A 250 -10.27 -15.54 -11.40
N VAL A 251 -9.48 -14.49 -11.16
CA VAL A 251 -8.23 -14.20 -11.88
C VAL A 251 -7.11 -15.14 -11.45
N LEU A 252 -6.99 -15.39 -10.14
CA LEU A 252 -6.00 -16.33 -9.63
C LEU A 252 -6.25 -17.76 -10.15
N LYS A 253 -7.50 -18.18 -10.32
CA LYS A 253 -7.84 -19.48 -10.93
C LYS A 253 -7.40 -19.57 -12.40
N GLN A 254 -7.41 -18.47 -13.13
CA GLN A 254 -6.93 -18.41 -14.53
C GLN A 254 -5.40 -18.35 -14.61
N HIS A 255 -4.76 -17.73 -13.61
CA HIS A 255 -3.32 -17.52 -13.55
C HIS A 255 -2.75 -17.98 -12.19
N PRO A 256 -2.84 -19.30 -11.85
CA PRO A 256 -2.45 -19.78 -10.52
C PRO A 256 -0.96 -19.57 -10.19
N GLN A 257 -0.11 -19.41 -11.19
CA GLN A 257 1.31 -19.14 -11.04
C GLN A 257 1.60 -17.76 -10.43
N ILE A 258 0.66 -16.81 -10.43
CA ILE A 258 0.86 -15.47 -9.85
C ILE A 258 1.30 -15.55 -8.38
N ALA A 259 0.70 -16.44 -7.60
CA ALA A 259 1.03 -16.60 -6.19
C ALA A 259 2.50 -17.00 -5.99
N GLU A 260 2.98 -17.97 -6.77
CA GLU A 260 4.35 -18.47 -6.68
C GLU A 260 5.38 -17.47 -7.23
N ILE A 261 5.01 -16.68 -8.24
CA ILE A 261 5.86 -15.63 -8.81
C ILE A 261 6.04 -14.49 -7.80
N LEU A 262 4.96 -14.02 -7.16
CA LEU A 262 5.01 -12.87 -6.26
C LEU A 262 5.59 -13.20 -4.88
N LYS A 263 5.44 -14.44 -4.40
CA LYS A 263 5.90 -14.87 -3.07
C LYS A 263 7.37 -14.55 -2.79
N PRO A 264 8.37 -14.99 -3.58
CA PRO A 264 9.76 -14.70 -3.29
C PRO A 264 10.08 -13.21 -3.40
N VAL A 265 9.37 -12.46 -4.22
CA VAL A 265 9.54 -11.01 -4.38
C VAL A 265 9.10 -10.28 -3.12
N PHE A 266 7.88 -10.56 -2.63
CA PHE A 266 7.35 -9.90 -1.43
C PHE A 266 8.12 -10.26 -0.16
N LEU A 267 8.63 -11.47 -0.04
CA LEU A 267 9.51 -11.88 1.07
C LEU A 267 10.84 -11.12 1.13
N LYS A 268 11.27 -10.44 0.05
CA LYS A 268 12.46 -9.58 0.02
C LYS A 268 12.18 -8.12 0.37
N LEU A 269 10.91 -7.74 0.54
CA LEU A 269 10.47 -6.37 0.83
C LEU A 269 10.35 -6.17 2.36
N ASP A 270 11.47 -6.31 3.08
CA ASP A 270 11.54 -5.97 4.49
C ASP A 270 11.50 -4.44 4.72
N LEU A 271 11.44 -4.03 5.98
CA LEU A 271 11.33 -2.63 6.36
C LEU A 271 12.45 -1.77 5.75
N GLU A 272 13.71 -2.21 5.87
CA GLU A 272 14.86 -1.47 5.36
C GLU A 272 14.84 -1.37 3.83
N THR A 273 14.45 -2.45 3.17
CA THR A 273 14.29 -2.48 1.71
C THR A 273 13.22 -1.50 1.26
N LEU A 274 12.02 -1.52 1.89
CA LEU A 274 10.95 -0.59 1.54
C LEU A 274 11.34 0.87 1.83
N GLN A 275 11.95 1.16 2.97
CA GLN A 275 12.46 2.49 3.28
C GLN A 275 13.45 2.97 2.23
N LYS A 276 14.35 2.09 1.77
CA LYS A 276 15.29 2.44 0.70
C LYS A 276 14.58 2.74 -0.61
N LEU A 277 13.70 1.85 -1.07
CA LEU A 277 12.98 2.02 -2.33
C LEU A 277 12.11 3.28 -2.33
N ASN A 278 11.39 3.51 -1.24
CA ASN A 278 10.58 4.72 -1.07
C ASN A 278 11.48 5.97 -0.99
N GLY A 279 12.65 5.89 -0.36
CA GLY A 279 13.63 6.97 -0.28
C GLY A 279 14.23 7.33 -1.65
N ASP A 280 14.51 6.34 -2.48
CA ASP A 280 15.01 6.58 -3.85
C ASP A 280 14.00 7.40 -4.67
N VAL A 281 12.69 7.19 -4.43
CA VAL A 281 11.62 8.00 -5.04
C VAL A 281 11.44 9.34 -4.33
N GLN A 282 11.25 9.35 -3.00
CA GLN A 282 10.85 10.54 -2.22
C GLN A 282 11.96 11.59 -2.13
N VAL A 283 13.20 11.15 -2.00
CA VAL A 283 14.39 11.98 -1.80
C VAL A 283 15.26 12.02 -3.06
N GLY A 284 15.45 10.85 -3.69
CA GLY A 284 16.24 10.70 -4.91
C GLY A 284 15.54 11.28 -6.14
N GLY A 285 14.20 11.38 -6.10
CA GLY A 285 13.40 11.87 -7.24
C GLY A 285 13.33 10.85 -8.39
N GLU A 286 13.68 9.60 -8.14
CA GLU A 286 13.66 8.57 -9.16
C GLU A 286 12.22 8.12 -9.47
N PRO A 287 11.90 7.82 -10.74
CA PRO A 287 10.59 7.27 -11.08
C PRO A 287 10.37 5.91 -10.39
N ALA A 288 9.23 5.70 -9.74
CA ALA A 288 8.89 4.46 -9.05
C ALA A 288 9.07 3.20 -9.93
N LYS A 289 8.80 3.30 -11.25
CA LYS A 289 9.05 2.23 -12.23
C LYS A 289 10.53 1.89 -12.37
N ALA A 290 11.40 2.88 -12.36
CA ALA A 290 12.86 2.67 -12.45
C ALA A 290 13.37 1.97 -11.18
N VAL A 291 12.97 2.48 -10.01
CA VAL A 291 13.30 1.91 -8.69
C VAL A 291 12.83 0.44 -8.60
N ALA A 292 11.59 0.15 -8.99
CA ALA A 292 11.05 -1.20 -9.03
C ALA A 292 11.86 -2.14 -9.94
N THR A 293 12.20 -1.67 -11.13
CA THR A 293 12.98 -2.45 -12.11
C THR A 293 14.38 -2.76 -11.60
N GLU A 294 15.06 -1.79 -11.00
CA GLU A 294 16.39 -1.97 -10.42
C GLU A 294 16.37 -2.96 -9.25
N PHE A 295 15.42 -2.81 -8.33
CA PHE A 295 15.21 -3.76 -7.25
C PHE A 295 15.06 -5.20 -7.76
N LEU A 296 14.22 -5.42 -8.76
CA LEU A 296 13.96 -6.74 -9.31
C LEU A 296 15.21 -7.33 -10.00
N LYS A 297 15.96 -6.52 -10.75
CA LYS A 297 17.22 -6.93 -11.38
C LYS A 297 18.28 -7.30 -10.34
N LYS A 298 18.48 -6.44 -9.34
CA LYS A 298 19.47 -6.66 -8.26
C LYS A 298 19.21 -7.96 -7.49
N ASN A 299 17.93 -8.36 -7.35
CA ASN A 299 17.55 -9.57 -6.65
C ASN A 299 17.35 -10.79 -7.56
N GLY A 300 17.66 -10.67 -8.87
CA GLY A 300 17.59 -11.78 -9.83
C GLY A 300 16.17 -12.16 -10.26
N PHE A 301 15.17 -11.33 -10.05
CA PHE A 301 13.80 -11.52 -10.49
C PHE A 301 13.57 -11.06 -11.94
N LEU A 302 14.44 -10.22 -12.46
CA LEU A 302 14.52 -9.83 -13.87
C LEU A 302 15.92 -10.10 -14.42
N LYS A 303 16.00 -10.41 -15.73
CA LYS A 303 17.26 -10.56 -16.47
C LYS A 303 17.83 -9.20 -16.87
#